data_958f0d637270505aa5b37611b2bc3966
#
_entry.id   958f0d637270505aa5b37611b2bc3966
#
_cell.length_a   1.000
_cell.length_b   1.000
_cell.length_c   1.000
_cell.angle_alpha   90.00
_cell.angle_beta   90.00
_cell.angle_gamma   90.00
#
_symmetry.space_group_name_H-M   'P 1'
#
loop_
_entity.id
_entity.type
_entity.pdbx_description
1 polymer ?
#
loop_
_entity_poly.entity_id
_entity_poly.type
_entity_poly.pdbx_seq_one_letter_code
_entity_poly.pdbx_strand_id
1 'polypeptide(L)' 'MALIKTSVIREFTREELLRRLRDLKEEAFNLRLQQSTGQLENSDRIRVVRRDIARVNTILKEKHSA' A
#
# COMPACT_ATOMS: atom_id res chain seq x y z
N MET A 1 -3.21 -9.71 5.82
CA MET A 1 -4.06 -8.94 4.92
C MET A 1 -3.83 -9.41 3.49
N ALA A 2 -4.88 -9.70 2.77
CA ALA A 2 -4.75 -10.14 1.38
C ALA A 2 -4.39 -8.96 0.48
N LEU A 3 -3.70 -9.25 -0.64
CA LEU A 3 -3.42 -8.26 -1.66
C LEU A 3 -4.72 -7.79 -2.28
N ILE A 4 -4.85 -6.47 -2.48
CA ILE A 4 -5.99 -5.89 -3.14
C ILE A 4 -5.84 -6.12 -4.64
N LYS A 5 -6.86 -6.69 -5.27
CA LYS A 5 -6.84 -6.90 -6.72
C LYS A 5 -6.93 -5.56 -7.45
N THR A 6 -6.20 -5.43 -8.55
CA THR A 6 -6.18 -4.21 -9.33
C THR A 6 -7.57 -3.80 -9.81
N SER A 7 -8.40 -4.76 -10.20
CA SER A 7 -9.77 -4.48 -10.63
C SER A 7 -10.61 -3.83 -9.55
N VAL A 8 -10.42 -4.23 -8.29
CA VAL A 8 -11.12 -3.65 -7.15
C VAL A 8 -10.62 -2.24 -6.87
N ILE A 9 -9.31 -2.04 -6.94
CA ILE A 9 -8.70 -0.73 -6.71
C ILE A 9 -9.23 0.29 -7.72
N ARG A 10 -9.43 -0.12 -8.97
CA ARG A 10 -9.91 0.78 -10.02
C ARG A 10 -11.33 1.27 -9.77
N GLU A 11 -12.12 0.58 -8.99
CA GLU A 11 -13.46 1.00 -8.63
C GLU A 11 -13.47 2.08 -7.54
N PHE A 12 -12.34 2.29 -6.86
CA PHE A 12 -12.25 3.27 -5.79
C PHE A 12 -12.18 4.69 -6.36
N THR A 13 -12.77 5.64 -5.61
CA THR A 13 -12.61 7.05 -5.95
C THR A 13 -11.18 7.49 -5.65
N ARG A 14 -10.78 8.64 -6.23
CA ARG A 14 -9.47 9.20 -5.96
C ARG A 14 -9.24 9.46 -4.48
N GLU A 15 -10.27 9.98 -3.80
CA GLU A 15 -10.17 10.26 -2.35
C GLU A 15 -9.98 8.97 -1.55
N GLU A 16 -10.68 7.92 -1.90
CA GLU A 16 -10.51 6.62 -1.27
C GLU A 16 -9.11 6.06 -1.48
N LEU A 17 -8.58 6.22 -2.70
CA LEU A 17 -7.23 5.76 -3.02
C LEU A 17 -6.17 6.55 -2.24
N LEU A 18 -6.34 7.85 -2.11
CA LEU A 18 -5.42 8.68 -1.34
C LEU A 18 -5.41 8.28 0.13
N ARG A 19 -6.58 8.02 0.69
CA ARG A 19 -6.70 7.55 2.07
C ARG A 19 -6.01 6.19 2.26
N ARG A 20 -6.25 5.28 1.32
CA ARG A 20 -5.64 3.96 1.34
C ARG A 20 -4.12 4.05 1.26
N LEU A 21 -3.63 4.92 0.39
CA LEU A 21 -2.20 5.14 0.23
C LEU A 21 -1.56 5.65 1.52
N ARG A 22 -2.22 6.58 2.18
CA ARG A 22 -1.72 7.12 3.45
C ARG A 22 -1.64 6.02 4.51
N ASP A 23 -2.68 5.19 4.62
CA ASP A 23 -2.70 4.10 5.59
C ASP A 23 -1.61 3.08 5.29
N LEU A 24 -1.40 2.76 4.02
CA LEU A 24 -0.35 1.83 3.62
C LEU A 24 1.04 2.37 3.91
N LYS A 25 1.26 3.66 3.68
CA LYS A 25 2.55 4.29 3.98
C LYS A 25 2.84 4.28 5.47
N GLU A 26 1.82 4.53 6.29
CA GLU A 26 1.96 4.47 7.74
C GLU A 26 2.29 3.05 8.19
N GLU A 27 1.62 2.04 7.65
CA GLU A 27 1.92 0.66 7.95
C GLU A 27 3.35 0.30 7.54
N ALA A 28 3.79 0.73 6.35
CA ALA A 28 5.15 0.48 5.88
C ALA A 28 6.18 1.10 6.82
N PHE A 29 5.94 2.29 7.29
CA PHE A 29 6.82 2.97 8.24
C PHE A 29 6.93 2.18 9.55
N ASN A 30 5.81 1.74 10.09
CA ASN A 30 5.78 0.96 11.32
C ASN A 30 6.52 -0.37 11.16
N LEU A 31 6.33 -1.04 10.03
CA LEU A 31 7.02 -2.30 9.74
C LEU A 31 8.53 -2.11 9.63
N ARG A 32 8.97 -1.00 9.04
CA ARG A 32 10.40 -0.69 8.97
C ARG A 32 11.00 -0.45 10.36
N LEU A 33 10.27 0.23 11.22
CA LEU A 33 10.69 0.43 12.61
C LEU A 33 10.84 -0.90 13.33
N GLN A 34 9.87 -1.79 13.18
CA GLN A 34 9.93 -3.12 13.79
C GLN A 34 11.11 -3.91 13.28
N GLN A 35 11.39 -3.83 11.97
CA GLN A 35 12.53 -4.52 11.38
C GLN A 35 13.85 -3.98 11.92
N SER A 36 13.98 -2.66 12.06
CA SER A 36 15.21 -2.04 12.54
C SER A 36 15.50 -2.37 13.99
N THR A 37 14.47 -2.65 14.80
CA THR A 37 14.63 -3.03 16.20
C THR A 37 14.70 -4.54 16.41
N GLY A 38 14.66 -5.32 15.32
CA GLY A 38 14.72 -6.79 15.40
C GLY A 38 13.44 -7.45 15.86
N GLN A 39 12.33 -6.71 15.92
CA GLN A 39 11.04 -7.24 16.38
C GLN A 39 10.26 -7.95 15.29
N LEU A 40 10.59 -7.68 14.02
CA LEU A 40 9.87 -8.26 12.89
C LEU A 40 10.53 -9.57 12.48
N GLU A 41 9.83 -10.69 12.68
CA GLU A 41 10.33 -12.00 12.35
C GLU A 41 10.19 -12.34 10.87
N ASN A 42 9.18 -11.77 10.20
CA ASN A 42 8.87 -12.09 8.81
C ASN A 42 8.76 -10.81 7.98
N SER A 43 9.59 -10.72 6.94
CA SER A 43 9.61 -9.55 6.06
C SER A 43 8.59 -9.62 4.91
N ASP A 44 7.84 -10.71 4.79
CA ASP A 44 6.85 -10.85 3.72
C ASP A 44 5.78 -9.76 3.78
N ARG A 45 5.41 -9.36 4.99
CA ARG A 45 4.44 -8.29 5.20
C ARG A 45 4.91 -6.97 4.57
N ILE A 46 6.20 -6.66 4.71
CA ILE A 46 6.78 -5.46 4.11
C ILE A 46 6.64 -5.51 2.59
N ARG A 47 6.90 -6.67 1.99
CA ARG A 47 6.77 -6.84 0.55
C ARG A 47 5.34 -6.65 0.07
N VAL A 48 4.37 -7.20 0.81
CA VAL A 48 2.95 -7.06 0.49
C VAL A 48 2.53 -5.60 0.53
N VAL A 49 2.89 -4.88 1.58
CA VAL A 49 2.52 -3.48 1.74
C VAL A 49 3.16 -2.63 0.65
N ARG A 50 4.44 -2.85 0.36
CA ARG A 50 5.14 -2.10 -0.71
C ARG A 50 4.49 -2.32 -2.06
N ARG A 51 4.08 -3.55 -2.36
CA ARG A 51 3.40 -3.88 -3.61
C ARG A 51 2.03 -3.19 -3.69
N ASP A 52 1.28 -3.18 -2.60
CA ASP A 52 0.00 -2.49 -2.55
C ASP A 52 0.16 -0.98 -2.76
N ILE A 53 1.18 -0.38 -2.16
CA ILE A 53 1.49 1.04 -2.37
C ILE A 53 1.75 1.31 -3.85
N ALA A 54 2.55 0.48 -4.49
CA ALA A 54 2.85 0.63 -5.91
C ALA A 54 1.59 0.53 -6.78
N ARG A 55 0.71 -0.41 -6.47
CA ARG A 55 -0.56 -0.58 -7.20
C ARG A 55 -1.46 0.63 -7.04
N VAL A 56 -1.63 1.12 -5.83
CA VAL A 56 -2.47 2.29 -5.57
C VAL A 56 -1.90 3.51 -6.29
N ASN A 57 -0.59 3.71 -6.24
CA ASN A 57 0.06 4.82 -6.95
C ASN A 57 -0.18 4.74 -8.46
N THR A 58 -0.09 3.54 -9.03
CA THR A 58 -0.31 3.34 -10.47
C THR A 58 -1.73 3.72 -10.86
N ILE A 59 -2.72 3.27 -10.09
CA ILE A 59 -4.12 3.57 -10.37
C ILE A 59 -4.40 5.07 -10.18
N LEU A 60 -3.79 5.70 -9.18
CA LEU A 60 -3.93 7.15 -8.99
C LEU A 60 -3.39 7.92 -10.19
N LYS A 61 -2.26 7.50 -10.73
CA LYS A 61 -1.71 8.10 -11.94
C LYS A 61 -2.62 7.94 -13.14
N GLU A 62 -3.21 6.76 -13.31
CA GLU A 62 -4.17 6.51 -14.39
C GLU A 62 -5.37 7.44 -14.28
N LYS A 63 -5.93 7.59 -13.08
CA LYS A 63 -7.08 8.47 -12.85
C LYS A 63 -6.74 9.94 -13.04
N HIS A 64 -5.53 10.33 -12.69
CA HIS A 64 -5.07 11.70 -12.86
C HIS A 64 -4.86 12.05 -14.34
N SER A 65 -4.35 11.09 -15.11
CA SER A 65 -4.06 11.27 -16.54
C SER A 65 -5.32 11.20 -17.41
N ALA A 66 -6.35 10.53 -16.94
CA ALA A 66 -7.62 10.42 -17.67
C ALA A 66 -8.45 11.70 -17.53
#